data_8d07bfe6d7f03743921a5420c0575082
#
_entry.id   8d07bfe6d7f03743921a5420c0575082
#
_cell.length_a   1.000
_cell.length_b   1.000
_cell.length_c   1.000
_cell.angle_alpha   90.00
_cell.angle_beta   90.00
_cell.angle_gamma   90.00
#
_symmetry.space_group_name_H-M   'P 1'
#
loop_
_entity.id
_entity.type
_entity.pdbx_description
1 polymer ?
#
loop_
_entity_poly.entity_id
_entity_poly.type
_entity_poly.pdbx_seq_one_letter_code
_entity_poly.pdbx_strand_id
1 'polypeptide(L)'
;QVDGVRAALKAATGADTRLYPMVRGRLVEVNGKRLDTARYEDLRSRRLAEREFNLSWSADLPGTNHIAEGKWFDGATGVAAGISMEKGIADSLKLKLGDTLTYDIAGTPVTARITSLRKVDWDSFRPNFFTLFAPGVLESMPQTYLGAVRLPESTQSAAWLSALVQQYPNVL
;
A
#
# COMPACT_ATOMS: atom_id res chain seq x y z
N GLN A 1 -13.38 14.47 -5.41
CA GLN A 1 -12.47 14.41 -6.58
C GLN A 1 -12.23 13.00 -7.10
N VAL A 2 -12.03 12.00 -6.23
CA VAL A 2 -11.71 10.62 -6.63
C VAL A 2 -12.74 10.03 -7.60
N ASP A 3 -14.03 10.22 -7.33
CA ASP A 3 -15.10 9.69 -8.20
C ASP A 3 -15.14 10.41 -9.56
N GLY A 4 -14.86 11.71 -9.58
CA GLY A 4 -14.75 12.48 -10.83
C GLY A 4 -13.57 12.01 -11.68
N VAL A 5 -12.41 11.79 -11.06
CA VAL A 5 -11.22 11.22 -11.74
C VAL A 5 -11.52 9.83 -12.27
N ARG A 6 -12.17 8.99 -11.47
CA ARG A 6 -12.58 7.63 -11.90
C ARG A 6 -13.50 7.67 -13.11
N ALA A 7 -14.48 8.58 -13.12
CA ALA A 7 -15.37 8.77 -14.26
C ALA A 7 -14.63 9.27 -15.52
N ALA A 8 -13.70 10.20 -15.37
CA ALA A 8 -12.87 10.69 -16.48
C ALA A 8 -11.97 9.58 -17.06
N LEU A 9 -11.38 8.75 -16.21
CA LEU A 9 -10.59 7.59 -16.61
C LEU A 9 -11.44 6.57 -17.38
N LYS A 10 -12.64 6.27 -16.87
CA LYS A 10 -13.59 5.37 -17.55
C LYS A 10 -14.00 5.89 -18.91
N ALA A 11 -14.27 7.19 -19.02
CA ALA A 11 -14.63 7.83 -20.30
C ALA A 11 -13.47 7.73 -21.33
N ALA A 12 -12.22 7.88 -20.88
CA ALA A 12 -11.04 7.83 -21.76
C ALA A 12 -10.65 6.41 -22.16
N THR A 13 -10.80 5.43 -21.28
CA THR A 13 -10.31 4.06 -21.48
C THR A 13 -11.40 3.05 -21.86
N GLY A 14 -12.66 3.40 -21.65
CA GLY A 14 -13.81 2.48 -21.79
C GLY A 14 -13.90 1.42 -20.70
N ALA A 15 -12.99 1.44 -19.71
CA ALA A 15 -12.93 0.45 -18.64
C ALA A 15 -12.92 1.10 -17.24
N ASP A 16 -13.42 0.35 -16.27
CA ASP A 16 -13.32 0.78 -14.87
C ASP A 16 -11.87 0.66 -14.39
N THR A 17 -11.31 1.79 -13.97
CA THR A 17 -9.96 1.85 -13.42
C THR A 17 -10.01 1.68 -11.91
N ARG A 18 -9.29 0.70 -11.42
CA ARG A 18 -9.11 0.53 -9.99
C ARG A 18 -8.12 1.57 -9.45
N LEU A 19 -8.57 2.37 -8.52
CA LEU A 19 -7.75 3.29 -7.75
C LEU A 19 -7.43 2.65 -6.41
N TYR A 20 -6.15 2.59 -6.09
CA TYR A 20 -5.63 1.98 -4.86
C TYR A 20 -5.38 3.08 -3.84
N PRO A 21 -6.01 3.02 -2.66
CA PRO A 21 -5.70 3.96 -1.60
C PRO A 21 -4.26 3.75 -1.12
N MET A 22 -3.58 4.84 -0.81
CA MET A 22 -2.22 4.84 -0.33
C MET A 22 -2.09 5.80 0.85
N VAL A 23 -1.62 5.28 1.96
CA VAL A 23 -1.36 6.00 3.20
C VAL A 23 0.13 5.96 3.49
N ARG A 24 0.74 7.10 3.77
CA ARG A 24 2.16 7.14 4.16
C ARG A 24 2.30 6.92 5.65
N GLY A 25 3.17 6.00 6.04
CA GLY A 25 3.46 5.69 7.42
C GLY A 25 4.93 5.35 7.63
N ARG A 26 5.45 5.70 8.79
CA ARG A 26 6.81 5.36 9.21
C ARG A 26 6.75 4.25 10.24
N LEU A 27 7.51 3.19 10.03
CA LEU A 27 7.66 2.14 11.03
C LEU A 27 8.49 2.68 12.20
N VAL A 28 7.90 2.72 13.40
CA VAL A 28 8.53 3.31 14.59
C VAL A 28 8.77 2.32 15.71
N GLU A 29 7.99 1.23 15.80
CA GLU A 29 8.15 0.20 16.82
C GLU A 29 7.94 -1.20 16.24
N VAL A 30 8.68 -2.15 16.79
CA VAL A 30 8.52 -3.59 16.56
C VAL A 30 8.39 -4.28 17.92
N ASN A 31 7.32 -5.03 18.12
CA ASN A 31 7.02 -5.71 19.38
C ASN A 31 7.06 -4.79 20.62
N GLY A 32 6.53 -3.58 20.46
CA GLY A 32 6.46 -2.58 21.53
C GLY A 32 7.80 -1.90 21.85
N LYS A 33 8.85 -2.19 21.10
CA LYS A 33 10.17 -1.57 21.27
C LYS A 33 10.44 -0.62 20.11
N ARG A 34 10.97 0.54 20.43
CA ARG A 34 11.38 1.52 19.42
C ARG A 34 12.33 0.89 18.41
N LEU A 35 12.09 1.18 17.13
CA LEU A 35 12.92 0.67 16.06
C LEU A 35 14.34 1.23 16.17
N ASP A 36 15.30 0.35 16.35
CA ASP A 36 16.72 0.68 16.30
C ASP A 36 17.27 0.25 14.94
N THR A 37 17.52 1.21 14.06
CA THR A 37 18.03 0.95 12.72
C THR A 37 19.47 0.46 12.71
N ALA A 38 20.23 0.68 13.81
CA ALA A 38 21.59 0.16 13.96
C ALA A 38 21.64 -1.38 14.05
N ARG A 39 20.51 -2.03 14.36
CA ARG A 39 20.40 -3.51 14.33
C ARG A 39 20.59 -4.14 12.94
N TYR A 40 20.45 -3.34 11.89
CA TYR A 40 20.62 -3.81 10.52
C TYR A 40 22.07 -3.59 10.08
N GLU A 41 22.75 -4.69 9.75
CA GLU A 41 24.17 -4.66 9.36
C GLU A 41 24.34 -4.07 7.96
N ASP A 42 23.43 -4.40 7.04
CA ASP A 42 23.49 -3.93 5.68
C ASP A 42 22.80 -2.56 5.50
N LEU A 43 23.40 -1.72 4.66
CA LEU A 43 22.95 -0.36 4.41
C LEU A 43 21.56 -0.31 3.74
N ARG A 44 21.22 -1.33 2.92
CA ARG A 44 19.93 -1.40 2.23
C ARG A 44 18.78 -1.60 3.24
N SER A 45 18.94 -2.52 4.17
CA SER A 45 17.96 -2.77 5.23
C SER A 45 17.77 -1.57 6.15
N ARG A 46 18.87 -0.87 6.50
CA ARG A 46 18.76 0.40 7.23
C ARG A 46 17.92 1.43 6.49
N ARG A 47 18.24 1.69 5.23
CA ARG A 47 17.48 2.65 4.40
C ARG A 47 16.02 2.25 4.26
N LEU A 48 15.73 0.96 4.14
CA LEU A 48 14.35 0.47 4.11
C LEU A 48 13.63 0.74 5.43
N ALA A 49 14.28 0.53 6.57
CA ALA A 49 13.69 0.76 7.89
C ALA A 49 13.44 2.25 8.17
N GLU A 50 14.29 3.13 7.65
CA GLU A 50 14.23 4.59 7.90
C GLU A 50 13.26 5.34 6.99
N ARG A 51 12.85 4.74 5.88
CA ARG A 51 11.96 5.40 4.91
C ARG A 51 10.50 5.40 5.35
N GLU A 52 9.72 6.30 4.77
CA GLU A 52 8.26 6.17 4.80
C GLU A 52 7.83 4.98 3.93
N PHE A 53 6.83 4.25 4.42
CA PHE A 53 6.18 3.19 3.69
C PHE A 53 4.87 3.68 3.07
N ASN A 54 4.59 3.20 1.87
CA ASN A 54 3.28 3.29 1.27
C ASN A 54 2.44 2.13 1.79
N LEU A 55 1.52 2.42 2.69
CA LEU A 55 0.58 1.47 3.26
C LEU A 55 -0.71 1.49 2.45
N SER A 56 -1.40 0.37 2.42
CA SER A 56 -2.72 0.27 1.82
C SER A 56 -3.57 -0.73 2.59
N TRP A 57 -4.81 -0.92 2.16
CA TRP A 57 -5.69 -1.96 2.70
C TRP A 57 -6.46 -2.65 1.57
N SER A 58 -6.87 -3.87 1.83
CA SER A 58 -7.69 -4.63 0.90
C SER A 58 -8.48 -5.70 1.65
N ALA A 59 -9.75 -5.85 1.31
CA ALA A 59 -10.56 -6.97 1.78
C ALA A 59 -10.11 -8.28 1.11
N ASP A 60 -9.85 -8.22 -0.19
CA ASP A 60 -9.45 -9.39 -0.99
C ASP A 60 -7.95 -9.44 -1.19
N LEU A 61 -7.40 -10.65 -1.22
CA LEU A 61 -6.01 -10.86 -1.61
C LEU A 61 -5.81 -10.40 -3.06
N PRO A 62 -4.88 -9.46 -3.33
CA PRO A 62 -4.60 -9.05 -4.70
C PRO A 62 -4.18 -10.24 -5.58
N GLY A 63 -4.72 -10.30 -6.81
CA GLY A 63 -4.52 -11.45 -7.71
C GLY A 63 -3.06 -11.70 -8.14
N THR A 64 -2.17 -10.70 -7.94
CA THR A 64 -0.72 -10.81 -8.18
C THR A 64 0.06 -11.22 -6.93
N ASN A 65 -0.63 -11.55 -5.85
CA ASN A 65 -0.04 -11.92 -4.57
C ASN A 65 -0.41 -13.35 -4.19
N HIS A 66 0.51 -14.03 -3.50
CA HIS A 66 0.32 -15.38 -2.97
C HIS A 66 0.71 -15.41 -1.49
N ILE A 67 -0.10 -16.05 -0.66
CA ILE A 67 0.24 -16.26 0.76
C ILE A 67 1.38 -17.26 0.85
N ALA A 68 2.49 -16.85 1.45
CA ALA A 68 3.64 -17.68 1.76
C ALA A 68 3.55 -18.29 3.15
N GLU A 69 3.09 -17.50 4.13
CA GLU A 69 2.93 -17.92 5.52
C GLU A 69 1.70 -17.25 6.14
N GLY A 70 1.05 -17.92 7.09
CA GLY A 70 -0.14 -17.39 7.76
C GLY A 70 -1.39 -17.49 6.91
N LYS A 71 -2.35 -16.60 7.20
CA LYS A 71 -3.66 -16.57 6.52
C LYS A 71 -4.05 -15.15 6.17
N TRP A 72 -4.76 -15.00 5.07
CA TRP A 72 -5.42 -13.75 4.71
C TRP A 72 -6.54 -13.41 5.69
N PHE A 73 -7.07 -12.21 5.60
CA PHE A 73 -8.05 -11.65 6.55
C PHE A 73 -9.40 -12.37 6.57
N ASP A 74 -9.81 -13.00 5.46
CA ASP A 74 -11.05 -13.79 5.32
C ASP A 74 -12.31 -13.05 5.84
N GLY A 75 -12.46 -11.79 5.48
CA GLY A 75 -13.58 -10.94 5.92
C GLY A 75 -13.40 -10.30 7.29
N ALA A 76 -12.34 -10.61 8.04
CA ALA A 76 -12.03 -9.92 9.26
C ALA A 76 -11.62 -8.46 9.00
N THR A 77 -11.97 -7.57 9.91
CA THR A 77 -11.75 -6.12 9.83
C THR A 77 -11.13 -5.57 11.10
N GLY A 78 -10.60 -4.33 10.99
CA GLY A 78 -10.01 -3.63 12.12
C GLY A 78 -8.60 -4.09 12.47
N VAL A 79 -8.02 -3.48 13.49
CA VAL A 79 -6.64 -3.72 13.94
C VAL A 79 -6.42 -5.18 14.34
N ALA A 80 -7.42 -5.82 14.94
CA ALA A 80 -7.34 -7.22 15.37
C ALA A 80 -7.20 -8.21 14.22
N ALA A 81 -7.64 -7.85 13.00
CA ALA A 81 -7.46 -8.67 11.81
C ALA A 81 -6.00 -8.69 11.32
N GLY A 82 -5.19 -7.73 11.73
CA GLY A 82 -3.77 -7.69 11.47
C GLY A 82 -3.37 -7.06 10.14
N ILE A 83 -2.14 -7.34 9.77
CA ILE A 83 -1.50 -6.87 8.53
C ILE A 83 -0.84 -8.03 7.79
N SER A 84 -0.75 -7.88 6.49
CA SER A 84 -0.02 -8.78 5.61
C SER A 84 1.18 -8.07 5.03
N MET A 85 2.37 -8.66 5.14
CA MET A 85 3.61 -8.09 4.61
C MET A 85 4.13 -8.88 3.41
N GLU A 86 4.80 -8.17 2.52
CA GLU A 86 5.61 -8.81 1.48
C GLU A 86 6.82 -9.48 2.12
N LYS A 87 7.07 -10.75 1.71
CA LYS A 87 8.07 -11.60 2.38
C LYS A 87 9.48 -11.06 2.25
N GLY A 88 9.87 -10.53 1.10
CA GLY A 88 11.22 -10.02 0.88
C GLY A 88 11.56 -8.84 1.78
N ILE A 89 10.63 -7.89 1.98
CA ILE A 89 10.85 -6.79 2.91
C ILE A 89 10.81 -7.24 4.36
N ALA A 90 9.93 -8.18 4.70
CA ALA A 90 9.89 -8.76 6.04
C ALA A 90 11.24 -9.41 6.38
N ASP A 91 11.79 -10.21 5.48
CA ASP A 91 13.10 -10.84 5.65
C ASP A 91 14.22 -9.80 5.80
N SER A 92 14.23 -8.77 4.96
CA SER A 92 15.20 -7.67 5.02
C SER A 92 15.16 -6.91 6.35
N LEU A 93 13.97 -6.73 6.90
CA LEU A 93 13.75 -6.05 8.17
C LEU A 93 13.78 -7.00 9.38
N LYS A 94 14.09 -8.29 9.17
CA LYS A 94 14.10 -9.33 10.21
C LYS A 94 12.76 -9.43 10.96
N LEU A 95 11.67 -9.26 10.22
CA LEU A 95 10.30 -9.39 10.71
C LEU A 95 9.76 -10.77 10.37
N LYS A 96 8.90 -11.28 11.23
CA LYS A 96 8.28 -12.59 11.09
C LYS A 96 6.81 -12.57 11.43
N LEU A 97 6.13 -13.63 11.06
CA LEU A 97 4.74 -13.85 11.43
C LEU A 97 4.55 -13.72 12.95
N GLY A 98 3.54 -12.99 13.37
CA GLY A 98 3.24 -12.74 14.77
C GLY A 98 3.89 -11.49 15.37
N ASP A 99 4.88 -10.90 14.71
CA ASP A 99 5.45 -9.63 15.16
C ASP A 99 4.40 -8.51 15.11
N THR A 100 4.45 -7.63 16.09
CA THR A 100 3.59 -6.45 16.17
C THR A 100 4.35 -5.23 15.68
N LEU A 101 3.77 -4.51 14.73
CA LEU A 101 4.36 -3.31 14.14
C LEU A 101 3.55 -2.08 14.53
N THR A 102 4.24 -0.99 14.85
CA THR A 102 3.62 0.32 15.05
C THR A 102 4.10 1.26 13.96
N TYR A 103 3.17 1.79 13.18
CA TYR A 103 3.41 2.84 12.21
C TYR A 103 2.95 4.19 12.75
N ASP A 104 3.76 5.21 12.57
CA ASP A 104 3.32 6.60 12.74
C ASP A 104 2.75 7.10 11.40
N ILE A 105 1.48 7.47 11.42
CA ILE A 105 0.74 7.98 10.26
C ILE A 105 0.28 9.40 10.59
N ALA A 106 0.97 10.39 10.05
CA ALA A 106 0.67 11.81 10.28
C ALA A 106 0.55 12.16 11.78
N GLY A 107 1.42 11.60 12.62
CA GLY A 107 1.42 11.80 14.07
C GLY A 107 0.51 10.86 14.86
N THR A 108 -0.22 9.97 14.19
CA THR A 108 -1.10 8.99 14.84
C THR A 108 -0.45 7.60 14.81
N PRO A 109 -0.17 6.97 15.97
CA PRO A 109 0.37 5.63 16.00
C PRO A 109 -0.72 4.60 15.70
N VAL A 110 -0.42 3.66 14.81
CA VAL A 110 -1.27 2.52 14.47
C VAL A 110 -0.48 1.25 14.65
N THR A 111 -0.95 0.38 15.52
CA THR A 111 -0.27 -0.88 15.86
C THR A 111 -1.09 -2.08 15.39
N ALA A 112 -0.46 -2.99 14.67
CA ALA A 112 -1.09 -4.21 14.20
C ALA A 112 -0.08 -5.37 14.13
N ARG A 113 -0.61 -6.59 14.19
CA ARG A 113 0.18 -7.83 14.16
C ARG A 113 0.32 -8.35 12.73
N ILE A 114 1.48 -8.86 12.37
CA ILE A 114 1.69 -9.58 11.11
C ILE A 114 0.96 -10.92 11.19
N THR A 115 -0.09 -11.08 10.40
CA THR A 115 -0.92 -12.30 10.34
C THR A 115 -0.67 -13.12 9.08
N SER A 116 -0.03 -12.53 8.07
CA SER A 116 0.44 -13.25 6.89
C SER A 116 1.66 -12.62 6.25
N LEU A 117 2.43 -13.43 5.54
CA LEU A 117 3.51 -13.00 4.64
C LEU A 117 3.12 -13.40 3.21
N ARG A 118 3.34 -12.50 2.26
CA ARG A 118 2.96 -12.65 0.85
C ARG A 118 4.18 -12.64 -0.06
N LYS A 119 4.10 -13.39 -1.13
CA LYS A 119 4.93 -13.21 -2.33
C LYS A 119 4.16 -12.35 -3.31
N VAL A 120 4.82 -11.35 -3.88
CA VAL A 120 4.25 -10.41 -4.84
C VAL A 120 4.89 -10.65 -6.20
N ASP A 121 4.05 -10.73 -7.24
CA ASP A 121 4.51 -10.68 -8.62
C ASP A 121 4.77 -9.22 -9.02
N TRP A 122 6.03 -8.81 -8.94
CA TRP A 122 6.47 -7.46 -9.25
C TRP A 122 6.50 -7.16 -10.75
N ASP A 123 6.47 -8.19 -11.59
CA ASP A 123 6.46 -8.02 -13.05
C ASP A 123 5.07 -7.61 -13.58
N SER A 124 4.07 -7.62 -12.70
CA SER A 124 2.75 -7.13 -13.04
C SER A 124 2.74 -5.58 -13.10
N PHE A 125 2.02 -5.02 -14.06
CA PHE A 125 1.81 -3.56 -14.16
C PHE A 125 0.77 -3.04 -13.14
N ARG A 126 0.50 -3.78 -12.09
CA ARG A 126 -0.45 -3.39 -11.04
C ARG A 126 0.28 -2.82 -9.84
N PRO A 127 -0.24 -1.77 -9.20
CA PRO A 127 0.30 -1.28 -7.95
C PRO A 127 0.32 -2.38 -6.90
N ASN A 128 1.45 -2.56 -6.25
CA ASN A 128 1.64 -3.49 -5.15
C ASN A 128 2.22 -2.75 -3.94
N PHE A 129 1.87 -3.22 -2.75
CA PHE A 129 2.29 -2.61 -1.50
C PHE A 129 3.01 -3.62 -0.62
N PHE A 130 4.05 -3.16 0.07
CA PHE A 130 4.77 -4.02 1.01
C PHE A 130 3.90 -4.42 2.20
N THR A 131 3.06 -3.49 2.70
CA THR A 131 2.18 -3.73 3.83
C THR A 131 0.74 -3.46 3.45
N LEU A 132 -0.11 -4.46 3.67
CA LEU A 132 -1.56 -4.35 3.51
C LEU A 132 -2.24 -4.56 4.85
N PHE A 133 -3.08 -3.61 5.22
CA PHE A 133 -3.96 -3.72 6.38
C PHE A 133 -5.27 -4.40 6.00
N ALA A 134 -5.94 -4.99 6.98
CA ALA A 134 -7.35 -5.32 6.84
C ALA A 134 -8.17 -4.03 6.73
N PRO A 135 -9.37 -4.07 6.11
CA PRO A 135 -10.30 -2.93 6.13
C PRO A 135 -10.67 -2.50 7.55
N GLY A 136 -11.00 -1.23 7.73
CA GLY A 136 -11.44 -0.67 9.02
C GLY A 136 -10.33 -0.04 9.85
N VAL A 137 -9.14 0.19 9.29
CA VAL A 137 -7.99 0.78 10.01
C VAL A 137 -7.53 2.08 9.37
N LEU A 138 -7.25 2.09 8.07
CA LEU A 138 -6.59 3.21 7.41
C LEU A 138 -7.55 4.17 6.69
N GLU A 139 -8.81 3.84 6.54
CA GLU A 139 -9.78 4.58 5.74
C GLU A 139 -9.99 6.03 6.21
N SER A 140 -9.81 6.29 7.49
CA SER A 140 -9.94 7.63 8.08
C SER A 140 -8.63 8.43 8.08
N MET A 141 -7.53 7.82 7.67
CA MET A 141 -6.21 8.47 7.65
C MET A 141 -6.04 9.33 6.39
N PRO A 142 -5.13 10.33 6.44
CA PRO A 142 -4.75 11.07 5.24
C PRO A 142 -4.26 10.13 4.14
N GLN A 143 -4.86 10.20 2.96
CA GLN A 143 -4.62 9.23 1.90
C GLN A 143 -4.57 9.88 0.53
N THR A 144 -3.81 9.28 -0.35
CA THR A 144 -3.80 9.53 -1.79
C THR A 144 -4.25 8.27 -2.52
N TYR A 145 -4.48 8.37 -3.82
CA TYR A 145 -4.88 7.23 -4.63
C TYR A 145 -3.90 7.02 -5.76
N LEU A 146 -3.53 5.79 -5.98
CA LEU A 146 -2.65 5.37 -7.07
C LEU A 146 -3.44 4.54 -8.06
N GLY A 147 -3.31 4.85 -9.34
CA GLY A 147 -3.92 4.08 -10.42
C GLY A 147 -2.96 3.97 -11.59
N ALA A 148 -3.11 2.91 -12.35
CA ALA A 148 -2.44 2.73 -13.63
C ALA A 148 -3.48 2.50 -14.72
N VAL A 149 -3.36 3.25 -15.80
CA VAL A 149 -4.25 3.14 -16.96
C VAL A 149 -3.44 3.04 -18.23
N ARG A 150 -3.96 2.26 -19.17
CA ARG A 150 -3.46 2.28 -20.55
C ARG A 150 -4.44 3.07 -21.38
N LEU A 151 -3.98 4.20 -21.91
CA LEU A 151 -4.76 5.00 -22.84
C LEU A 151 -4.72 4.36 -24.24
N PRO A 152 -5.83 4.42 -24.99
CA PRO A 152 -5.84 4.02 -26.40
C PRO A 152 -4.83 4.84 -27.21
N GLU A 153 -4.22 4.25 -28.25
CA GLU A 153 -3.27 4.94 -29.12
C GLU A 153 -3.88 6.16 -29.83
N SER A 154 -5.20 6.13 -30.05
CA SER A 154 -5.96 7.25 -30.62
C SER A 154 -6.10 8.45 -29.69
N THR A 155 -5.79 8.28 -28.38
CA THR A 155 -5.88 9.35 -27.41
C THR A 155 -4.63 10.23 -27.47
N GLN A 156 -4.83 11.54 -27.66
CA GLN A 156 -3.74 12.51 -27.48
C GLN A 156 -3.42 12.62 -25.98
N SER A 157 -2.64 11.68 -25.48
CA SER A 157 -2.42 11.46 -24.04
C SER A 157 -1.92 12.69 -23.29
N ALA A 158 -1.04 13.50 -23.92
CA ALA A 158 -0.54 14.72 -23.29
C ALA A 158 -1.63 15.78 -23.12
N ALA A 159 -2.47 15.99 -24.15
CA ALA A 159 -3.57 16.95 -24.09
C ALA A 159 -4.66 16.51 -23.12
N TRP A 160 -4.98 15.23 -23.15
CA TRP A 160 -5.95 14.65 -22.21
C TRP A 160 -5.48 14.74 -20.75
N LEU A 161 -4.21 14.40 -20.49
CA LEU A 161 -3.63 14.52 -19.15
C LEU A 161 -3.61 15.97 -18.65
N SER A 162 -3.25 16.91 -19.51
CA SER A 162 -3.30 18.35 -19.17
C SER A 162 -4.71 18.80 -18.80
N ALA A 163 -5.72 18.38 -19.55
CA ALA A 163 -7.12 18.69 -19.25
C ALA A 163 -7.57 18.06 -17.93
N LEU A 164 -7.17 16.81 -17.66
CA LEU A 164 -7.47 16.12 -16.41
C LEU A 164 -6.87 16.87 -15.19
N VAL A 165 -5.60 17.26 -15.28
CA VAL A 165 -4.90 18.00 -14.20
C VAL A 165 -5.51 19.40 -14.01
N GLN A 166 -5.94 20.08 -15.08
CA GLN A 166 -6.63 21.36 -14.97
C GLN A 166 -7.99 21.22 -14.26
N GLN A 167 -8.71 20.16 -14.56
CA GLN A 167 -10.01 19.88 -13.94
C GLN A 167 -9.87 19.37 -12.50
N TYR A 168 -8.82 18.60 -12.22
CA TYR A 168 -8.55 17.99 -10.92
C TYR A 168 -7.12 18.30 -10.47
N PRO A 169 -6.88 19.48 -9.86
CA PRO A 169 -5.51 19.97 -9.54
C PRO A 169 -4.69 19.06 -8.60
N ASN A 170 -5.34 18.11 -7.91
CA ASN A 170 -4.66 17.17 -7.02
C ASN A 170 -4.25 15.86 -7.72
N VAL A 171 -4.43 15.74 -9.03
CA VAL A 171 -3.88 14.66 -9.83
C VAL A 171 -2.44 15.03 -10.20
N LEU A 172 -1.51 14.12 -9.91
CA LEU A 172 -0.06 14.27 -10.16
C LEU A 172 0.43 13.20 -11.13
#